data_5ab895c9fe2dbc6a08f605f9dccf9db9
#
_entry.id   5ab895c9fe2dbc6a08f605f9dccf9db9
#
_cell.length_a   1.000
_cell.length_b   1.000
_cell.length_c   1.000
_cell.angle_alpha   90.00
_cell.angle_beta   90.00
_cell.angle_gamma   90.00
#
_symmetry.space_group_name_H-M   'P 1'
#
loop_
_entity.id
_entity.type
_entity.pdbx_description
1 polymer ?
#
loop_
_entity_poly.entity_id
_entity_poly.type
_entity_poly.pdbx_seq_one_letter_code
_entity_poly.pdbx_strand_id
1 'polypeptide(L)'
;DVPVIYNGQSIILNIEAEELATLYAKYIETEYVINKIFLKNFWNDWKGYIKDDRIQSLDGVDFSLIYQHLQKQKELSKVETDTKTQNKLGEEKFKFATVDGKPQPVGNFRIEPPGIFMGRGCNPNLGRVKRRIYPEDIIINTGKESPVPEPLTGHKWKNVIHDRTVEWLASWKDDITKKIKYVWLGAHSDLKASSDMNKFDLARKLKRKIKTIRTANEEALKSDSKLTRQIATALYFIDKFALRVGNEKGEDEADTVGVTSLRKEHIKLAENNHVKLDFLGKDSVRFNRTLEVESQVYMNLVEFMENKSNADQLFDLVGSADINKYLQSFMKKLTAKVFRTYNASNLFQKELRKITNKFDKYEESDKINILLDEFNKANAKVALLCNHQKNINKSTSKQIEKLDEMIKKAKTKLSKAKKSKRSTEKLNQMRDVIKKLRAKKQLKIELKNVSLGTSKINYIDPRITIAFLKKHEIPIDKIFSKTLQEKFKWATEIDADFQF
;
A
#
# COMPACT_ATOMS: atom_id res chain seq x y z
N ASP A 1 -28.94 1.79 24.36
CA ASP A 1 -28.84 2.73 25.51
C ASP A 1 -27.82 2.23 26.53
N VAL A 2 -26.53 2.28 26.15
CA VAL A 2 -25.42 1.95 27.06
C VAL A 2 -24.84 3.25 27.59
N PRO A 3 -24.87 3.51 28.91
CA PRO A 3 -24.41 4.77 29.46
C PRO A 3 -22.87 4.91 29.38
N VAL A 4 -22.41 6.16 29.38
CA VAL A 4 -21.03 6.51 29.74
C VAL A 4 -20.98 6.90 31.24
N ILE A 5 -19.81 6.80 31.83
CA ILE A 5 -19.60 7.29 33.20
C ILE A 5 -18.80 8.57 33.11
N TYR A 6 -19.34 9.67 33.65
CA TYR A 6 -18.66 10.96 33.74
C TYR A 6 -18.44 11.37 35.19
N ASN A 7 -17.20 11.48 35.61
CA ASN A 7 -16.84 11.77 37.01
C ASN A 7 -17.57 10.90 38.03
N GLY A 8 -17.73 9.60 37.74
CA GLY A 8 -18.42 8.63 38.59
C GLY A 8 -19.95 8.60 38.45
N GLN A 9 -20.56 9.45 37.64
CA GLN A 9 -22.00 9.46 37.39
C GLN A 9 -22.32 8.80 36.05
N SER A 10 -23.33 7.93 36.05
CA SER A 10 -23.86 7.28 34.83
C SER A 10 -24.72 8.26 34.03
N ILE A 11 -24.42 8.44 32.75
CA ILE A 11 -25.13 9.34 31.84
C ILE A 11 -25.53 8.57 30.59
N ILE A 12 -26.82 8.58 30.27
CA ILE A 12 -27.37 8.07 29.02
C ILE A 12 -27.25 9.16 27.97
N LEU A 13 -26.53 8.90 26.89
CA LEU A 13 -26.35 9.83 25.79
C LEU A 13 -27.56 9.81 24.84
N ASN A 14 -27.80 10.92 24.14
CA ASN A 14 -28.72 10.91 23.01
C ASN A 14 -28.10 10.05 21.86
N ILE A 15 -28.95 9.55 20.96
CA ILE A 15 -28.61 8.56 19.92
C ILE A 15 -27.38 8.95 19.12
N GLU A 16 -27.28 10.20 18.68
CA GLU A 16 -26.17 10.71 17.86
C GLU A 16 -24.85 10.73 18.65
N ALA A 17 -24.90 11.20 19.90
CA ALA A 17 -23.71 11.21 20.77
C ALA A 17 -23.28 9.79 21.17
N GLU A 18 -24.24 8.87 21.39
CA GLU A 18 -23.96 7.44 21.69
C GLU A 18 -23.34 6.73 20.49
N GLU A 19 -23.80 7.01 19.24
CA GLU A 19 -23.17 6.46 18.03
C GLU A 19 -21.70 6.83 17.97
N LEU A 20 -21.35 8.10 18.19
CA LEU A 20 -19.98 8.58 18.16
C LEU A 20 -19.14 8.04 19.33
N ALA A 21 -19.71 7.98 20.53
CA ALA A 21 -19.10 7.34 21.68
C ALA A 21 -18.78 5.85 21.42
N THR A 22 -19.68 5.16 20.73
CA THR A 22 -19.51 3.77 20.30
C THR A 22 -18.37 3.61 19.28
N LEU A 23 -18.21 4.58 18.38
CA LEU A 23 -17.08 4.59 17.44
C LEU A 23 -15.75 4.81 18.18
N TYR A 24 -15.72 5.73 19.15
CA TYR A 24 -14.54 6.01 19.97
C TYR A 24 -14.15 4.81 20.85
N ALA A 25 -15.12 4.16 21.47
CA ALA A 25 -14.90 3.02 22.36
C ALA A 25 -14.13 1.87 21.68
N LYS A 26 -14.19 1.72 20.35
CA LYS A 26 -13.40 0.75 19.59
C LYS A 26 -11.89 0.96 19.68
N TYR A 27 -11.45 2.14 20.11
CA TYR A 27 -10.03 2.53 20.13
C TYR A 27 -9.44 2.62 21.53
N ILE A 28 -10.20 2.40 22.62
CA ILE A 28 -9.75 2.61 24.00
C ILE A 28 -8.53 1.75 24.39
N GLU A 29 -8.33 0.58 23.77
CA GLU A 29 -7.16 -0.29 23.98
C GLU A 29 -6.03 -0.04 22.96
N THR A 30 -6.07 1.06 22.22
CA THR A 30 -5.07 1.39 21.20
C THR A 30 -4.22 2.59 21.61
N GLU A 31 -3.11 2.80 20.89
CA GLU A 31 -2.23 3.97 21.08
C GLU A 31 -2.91 5.30 20.73
N TYR A 32 -4.08 5.28 20.10
CA TYR A 32 -4.76 6.51 19.67
C TYR A 32 -5.34 7.30 20.85
N VAL A 33 -5.78 6.65 21.92
CA VAL A 33 -6.35 7.32 23.11
C VAL A 33 -5.33 8.07 23.97
N ILE A 34 -4.03 7.96 23.68
CA ILE A 34 -2.97 8.78 24.28
C ILE A 34 -2.45 9.86 23.32
N ASN A 35 -2.93 9.86 22.07
CA ASN A 35 -2.52 10.83 21.07
C ASN A 35 -3.29 12.14 21.23
N LYS A 36 -2.59 13.23 21.55
CA LYS A 36 -3.19 14.55 21.82
C LYS A 36 -4.00 15.10 20.64
N ILE A 37 -3.56 14.86 19.39
CA ILE A 37 -4.28 15.31 18.18
C ILE A 37 -5.61 14.55 18.06
N PHE A 38 -5.57 13.22 18.25
CA PHE A 38 -6.75 12.36 18.21
C PHE A 38 -7.80 12.78 19.24
N LEU A 39 -7.38 12.93 20.48
CA LEU A 39 -8.28 13.33 21.58
C LEU A 39 -8.89 14.72 21.36
N LYS A 40 -8.06 15.71 20.99
CA LYS A 40 -8.52 17.08 20.72
C LYS A 40 -9.53 17.11 19.57
N ASN A 41 -9.25 16.43 18.46
CA ASN A 41 -10.11 16.43 17.29
C ASN A 41 -11.42 15.70 17.56
N PHE A 42 -11.35 14.53 18.21
CA PHE A 42 -12.57 13.81 18.60
C PHE A 42 -13.45 14.63 19.53
N TRP A 43 -12.88 15.22 20.58
CA TRP A 43 -13.63 16.06 21.50
C TRP A 43 -14.29 17.25 20.80
N ASN A 44 -13.56 17.96 19.95
CA ASN A 44 -14.08 19.10 19.22
C ASN A 44 -15.28 18.76 18.34
N ASP A 45 -15.27 17.59 17.72
CA ASP A 45 -16.39 17.13 16.90
C ASP A 45 -17.52 16.55 17.77
N TRP A 46 -17.21 15.72 18.77
CA TRP A 46 -18.20 14.99 19.58
C TRP A 46 -19.01 15.91 20.51
N LYS A 47 -18.38 16.91 21.13
CA LYS A 47 -19.06 17.85 22.05
C LYS A 47 -20.28 18.54 21.45
N GLY A 48 -20.30 18.75 20.12
CA GLY A 48 -21.42 19.35 19.41
C GLY A 48 -22.67 18.45 19.31
N TYR A 49 -22.51 17.16 19.58
CA TYR A 49 -23.61 16.18 19.57
C TYR A 49 -24.16 15.87 20.97
N ILE A 50 -23.41 16.20 22.03
CA ILE A 50 -23.80 15.97 23.41
C ILE A 50 -24.88 16.99 23.81
N LYS A 51 -26.01 16.48 24.29
CA LYS A 51 -27.14 17.31 24.79
C LYS A 51 -27.17 17.40 26.31
N ASP A 52 -26.16 16.87 27.01
CA ASP A 52 -26.09 16.86 28.47
C ASP A 52 -24.98 17.80 28.93
N ASP A 53 -25.36 18.89 29.59
CA ASP A 53 -24.46 19.94 30.03
C ASP A 53 -23.49 19.53 31.13
N ARG A 54 -23.65 18.36 31.73
CA ARG A 54 -22.72 17.84 32.73
C ARG A 54 -21.38 17.41 32.11
N ILE A 55 -21.36 17.02 30.85
CA ILE A 55 -20.14 16.55 30.16
C ILE A 55 -19.38 17.75 29.58
N GLN A 56 -18.37 18.23 30.29
CA GLN A 56 -17.60 19.41 29.93
C GLN A 56 -16.23 19.10 29.31
N SER A 57 -15.72 17.87 29.46
CA SER A 57 -14.43 17.47 28.93
C SER A 57 -14.40 15.97 28.60
N LEU A 58 -13.50 15.57 27.69
CA LEU A 58 -13.32 14.16 27.34
C LEU A 58 -12.61 13.39 28.48
N ASP A 59 -11.73 14.03 29.22
CA ASP A 59 -10.91 13.39 30.26
C ASP A 59 -11.73 12.80 31.42
N GLY A 60 -12.93 13.35 31.65
CA GLY A 60 -13.85 12.82 32.66
C GLY A 60 -14.73 11.67 32.19
N VAL A 61 -14.70 11.30 30.91
CA VAL A 61 -15.60 10.31 30.33
C VAL A 61 -14.98 8.91 30.28
N ASP A 62 -15.60 7.96 30.94
CA ASP A 62 -15.27 6.55 30.84
C ASP A 62 -16.25 5.83 29.87
N PHE A 63 -15.69 5.27 28.79
CA PHE A 63 -16.38 4.53 27.76
C PHE A 63 -16.35 2.99 27.98
N SER A 64 -15.87 2.52 29.12
CA SER A 64 -15.66 1.09 29.39
C SER A 64 -16.92 0.27 29.26
N LEU A 65 -18.09 0.78 29.66
CA LEU A 65 -19.36 0.07 29.53
C LEU A 65 -19.73 -0.16 28.07
N ILE A 66 -19.58 0.86 27.23
CA ILE A 66 -19.83 0.74 25.78
C ILE A 66 -18.84 -0.27 25.17
N TYR A 67 -17.56 -0.21 25.54
CA TYR A 67 -16.56 -1.15 25.06
C TYR A 67 -16.89 -2.60 25.44
N GLN A 68 -17.23 -2.86 26.69
CA GLN A 68 -17.64 -4.19 27.16
C GLN A 68 -18.85 -4.71 26.40
N HIS A 69 -19.85 -3.85 26.17
CA HIS A 69 -21.02 -4.19 25.35
C HIS A 69 -20.61 -4.58 23.93
N LEU A 70 -19.74 -3.81 23.28
CA LEU A 70 -19.23 -4.13 21.95
C LEU A 70 -18.46 -5.48 21.90
N GLN A 71 -17.65 -5.78 22.91
CA GLN A 71 -16.94 -7.06 22.98
C GLN A 71 -17.93 -8.23 23.13
N LYS A 72 -18.93 -8.10 24.00
CA LYS A 72 -19.99 -9.11 24.16
C LYS A 72 -20.77 -9.35 22.85
N GLN A 73 -21.17 -8.29 22.16
CA GLN A 73 -21.83 -8.41 20.85
C GLN A 73 -20.93 -9.09 19.80
N LYS A 74 -19.64 -8.79 19.80
CA LYS A 74 -18.67 -9.39 18.88
C LYS A 74 -18.48 -10.90 19.15
N GLU A 75 -18.58 -11.33 20.40
CA GLU A 75 -18.54 -12.74 20.76
C GLU A 75 -19.81 -13.46 20.32
N LEU A 76 -20.99 -12.88 20.59
CA LEU A 76 -22.28 -13.41 20.14
C LEU A 76 -22.37 -13.54 18.61
N SER A 77 -21.90 -12.53 17.88
CA SER A 77 -21.92 -12.53 16.39
C SER A 77 -20.97 -13.59 15.76
N LYS A 78 -20.04 -14.16 16.51
CA LYS A 78 -19.21 -15.28 16.04
C LYS A 78 -19.98 -16.61 16.05
N VAL A 79 -21.02 -16.71 16.85
CA VAL A 79 -21.86 -17.91 16.99
C VAL A 79 -22.98 -17.94 15.92
N GLU A 80 -23.45 -16.77 15.46
CA GLU A 80 -24.52 -16.65 14.47
C GLU A 80 -23.96 -16.57 13.04
N THR A 81 -23.66 -17.72 12.44
CA THR A 81 -23.15 -17.82 11.05
C THR A 81 -24.23 -17.68 9.98
N ASP A 82 -25.51 -17.82 10.31
CA ASP A 82 -26.61 -17.94 9.32
C ASP A 82 -27.13 -16.60 8.78
N THR A 83 -27.05 -15.51 9.55
CA THR A 83 -27.49 -14.17 9.12
C THR A 83 -26.59 -13.55 8.01
N LYS A 84 -25.36 -14.02 7.88
CA LYS A 84 -24.43 -13.56 6.82
C LYS A 84 -24.86 -13.99 5.41
N THR A 85 -25.68 -15.00 5.26
CA THR A 85 -26.10 -15.54 3.97
C THR A 85 -27.22 -14.69 3.36
N GLN A 86 -28.17 -14.21 4.15
CA GLN A 86 -29.28 -13.37 3.66
C GLN A 86 -28.81 -11.97 3.23
N ASN A 87 -27.86 -11.36 3.97
CA ASN A 87 -27.28 -10.08 3.58
C ASN A 87 -26.44 -10.16 2.29
N LYS A 88 -25.86 -11.32 1.98
CA LYS A 88 -25.10 -11.52 0.73
C LYS A 88 -25.97 -11.52 -0.52
N LEU A 89 -27.17 -12.07 -0.47
CA LEU A 89 -28.08 -12.14 -1.62
C LEU A 89 -28.59 -10.75 -2.04
N GLY A 90 -28.88 -9.84 -1.09
CA GLY A 90 -29.30 -8.48 -1.38
C GLY A 90 -28.20 -7.59 -1.99
N GLU A 91 -26.94 -7.90 -1.71
CA GLU A 91 -25.80 -7.12 -2.19
C GLU A 91 -25.33 -7.51 -3.62
N GLU A 92 -25.70 -8.68 -4.10
CA GLU A 92 -25.19 -9.19 -5.39
C GLU A 92 -25.57 -8.29 -6.57
N LYS A 93 -26.74 -7.68 -6.56
CA LYS A 93 -27.19 -6.74 -7.60
C LYS A 93 -26.29 -5.47 -7.71
N PHE A 94 -25.61 -5.05 -6.64
CA PHE A 94 -24.74 -3.88 -6.64
C PHE A 94 -23.28 -4.18 -7.01
N LYS A 95 -22.93 -5.45 -7.13
CA LYS A 95 -21.56 -5.86 -7.48
C LYS A 95 -21.21 -5.66 -8.96
N PHE A 96 -22.21 -5.42 -9.79
CA PHE A 96 -22.03 -5.28 -11.23
C PHE A 96 -22.72 -4.02 -11.75
N ALA A 97 -22.11 -3.40 -12.74
CA ALA A 97 -22.69 -2.33 -13.55
C ALA A 97 -22.62 -2.75 -15.03
N THR A 98 -23.62 -2.41 -15.82
CA THR A 98 -23.59 -2.65 -17.27
C THR A 98 -22.82 -1.52 -17.95
N VAL A 99 -21.74 -1.86 -18.64
CA VAL A 99 -20.93 -0.93 -19.42
C VAL A 99 -20.88 -1.46 -20.87
N ASP A 100 -21.36 -0.65 -21.80
CA ASP A 100 -21.46 -1.02 -23.23
C ASP A 100 -22.11 -2.40 -23.45
N GLY A 101 -23.21 -2.65 -22.75
CA GLY A 101 -24.00 -3.89 -22.83
C GLY A 101 -23.38 -5.09 -22.08
N LYS A 102 -22.22 -4.96 -21.44
CA LYS A 102 -21.56 -6.03 -20.71
C LYS A 102 -21.57 -5.78 -19.20
N PRO A 103 -21.85 -6.80 -18.36
CA PRO A 103 -21.72 -6.67 -16.93
C PRO A 103 -20.24 -6.51 -16.53
N GLN A 104 -19.93 -5.45 -15.85
CA GLN A 104 -18.60 -5.15 -15.31
C GLN A 104 -18.65 -5.10 -13.78
N PRO A 105 -17.69 -5.68 -13.08
CA PRO A 105 -17.67 -5.66 -11.63
C PRO A 105 -17.45 -4.24 -11.12
N VAL A 106 -18.15 -3.91 -10.03
CA VAL A 106 -17.98 -2.66 -9.27
C VAL A 106 -17.03 -2.90 -8.11
N GLY A 107 -16.05 -2.01 -7.92
CA GLY A 107 -14.99 -2.21 -6.94
C GLY A 107 -15.42 -1.94 -5.50
N ASN A 108 -16.02 -0.81 -5.28
CA ASN A 108 -16.42 -0.31 -3.96
C ASN A 108 -17.87 0.20 -3.98
N PHE A 109 -18.81 -0.69 -4.19
CA PHE A 109 -20.24 -0.35 -4.25
C PHE A 109 -20.85 0.11 -2.92
N ARG A 110 -20.10 0.02 -1.83
CA ARG A 110 -20.49 0.52 -0.52
C ARG A 110 -19.81 1.85 -0.23
N ILE A 111 -20.59 2.80 0.26
CA ILE A 111 -20.08 4.06 0.80
C ILE A 111 -19.47 3.79 2.18
N GLU A 112 -18.39 4.51 2.52
CA GLU A 112 -17.78 4.40 3.84
C GLU A 112 -18.80 4.70 4.94
N PRO A 113 -18.96 3.81 5.93
CA PRO A 113 -19.84 4.07 7.08
C PRO A 113 -19.29 5.21 7.94
N PRO A 114 -20.11 5.77 8.83
CA PRO A 114 -19.64 6.66 9.88
C PRO A 114 -18.46 6.08 10.65
N GLY A 115 -17.52 6.88 11.05
CA GLY A 115 -16.32 6.42 11.71
C GLY A 115 -15.45 7.55 12.23
N ILE A 116 -14.27 7.21 12.74
CA ILE A 116 -13.25 8.17 13.13
C ILE A 116 -12.14 8.15 12.08
N PHE A 117 -11.67 9.33 11.69
CA PHE A 117 -10.60 9.47 10.71
C PHE A 117 -9.26 9.03 11.31
N MET A 118 -8.69 8.00 10.70
CA MET A 118 -7.43 7.38 11.13
C MET A 118 -6.32 7.73 10.14
N GLY A 119 -5.97 8.99 10.05
CA GLY A 119 -4.87 9.46 9.20
C GLY A 119 -3.55 8.73 9.48
N ARG A 120 -2.63 8.76 8.53
CA ARG A 120 -1.28 8.16 8.68
C ARG A 120 -0.30 9.20 9.20
N GLY A 121 0.65 8.75 10.03
CA GLY A 121 1.66 9.63 10.64
C GLY A 121 1.03 10.71 11.51
N CYS A 122 1.62 11.90 11.49
CA CYS A 122 1.14 13.08 12.23
C CYS A 122 0.06 13.85 11.45
N ASN A 123 -0.94 13.15 10.89
CA ASN A 123 -2.01 13.83 10.15
C ASN A 123 -2.81 14.74 11.09
N PRO A 124 -2.97 16.04 10.77
CA PRO A 124 -3.66 17.01 11.63
C PRO A 124 -5.15 16.70 11.83
N ASN A 125 -5.77 15.92 10.92
CA ASN A 125 -7.18 15.51 11.01
C ASN A 125 -7.38 14.18 11.75
N LEU A 126 -6.33 13.57 12.33
CA LEU A 126 -6.43 12.34 13.11
C LEU A 126 -7.45 12.52 14.24
N GLY A 127 -8.41 11.61 14.35
CA GLY A 127 -9.46 11.66 15.38
C GLY A 127 -10.72 12.42 14.98
N ARG A 128 -10.77 13.11 13.80
CA ARG A 128 -11.99 13.77 13.31
C ARG A 128 -13.09 12.75 13.03
N VAL A 129 -14.34 13.15 13.29
CA VAL A 129 -15.52 12.31 13.06
C VAL A 129 -15.89 12.34 11.57
N LYS A 130 -15.98 11.17 10.96
CA LYS A 130 -16.55 10.98 9.62
C LYS A 130 -18.06 10.85 9.75
N ARG A 131 -18.80 11.84 9.27
CA ARG A 131 -20.25 11.79 9.26
C ARG A 131 -20.81 10.75 8.28
N ARG A 132 -22.05 10.39 8.45
CA ARG A 132 -22.80 9.58 7.49
C ARG A 132 -22.94 10.33 6.16
N ILE A 133 -22.73 9.63 5.06
CA ILE A 133 -22.95 10.13 3.71
C ILE A 133 -24.39 9.76 3.30
N TYR A 134 -25.15 10.74 2.90
CA TYR A 134 -26.52 10.58 2.43
C TYR A 134 -26.59 10.65 0.91
N PRO A 135 -27.69 10.18 0.28
CA PRO A 135 -27.86 10.31 -1.17
C PRO A 135 -27.72 11.75 -1.70
N GLU A 136 -28.11 12.75 -0.88
CA GLU A 136 -27.97 14.19 -1.17
C GLU A 136 -26.52 14.68 -1.27
N ASP A 137 -25.55 13.89 -0.83
CA ASP A 137 -24.14 14.19 -0.99
C ASP A 137 -23.56 13.63 -2.29
N ILE A 138 -24.28 12.69 -2.95
CA ILE A 138 -23.76 11.83 -3.99
C ILE A 138 -24.17 12.31 -5.38
N ILE A 139 -23.21 12.37 -6.28
CA ILE A 139 -23.42 12.56 -7.71
C ILE A 139 -23.34 11.19 -8.39
N ILE A 140 -24.40 10.80 -9.11
CA ILE A 140 -24.45 9.58 -9.90
C ILE A 140 -24.00 9.89 -11.35
N ASN A 141 -23.15 9.05 -11.92
CA ASN A 141 -22.77 9.11 -13.33
C ASN A 141 -23.29 7.86 -14.07
N THR A 142 -24.23 8.04 -14.98
CA THR A 142 -24.84 6.95 -15.74
C THR A 142 -25.12 7.38 -17.18
N GLY A 143 -25.50 6.45 -18.08
CA GLY A 143 -25.88 6.75 -19.45
C GLY A 143 -27.18 7.56 -19.51
N LYS A 144 -27.37 8.38 -20.56
CA LYS A 144 -28.58 9.21 -20.73
C LYS A 144 -29.86 8.39 -20.76
N GLU A 145 -29.79 7.21 -21.39
CA GLU A 145 -30.93 6.31 -21.56
C GLU A 145 -30.96 5.18 -20.52
N SER A 146 -29.99 5.17 -19.61
CA SER A 146 -29.92 4.16 -18.56
C SER A 146 -30.83 4.52 -17.40
N PRO A 147 -31.47 3.54 -16.74
CA PRO A 147 -32.23 3.80 -15.53
C PRO A 147 -31.32 4.37 -14.45
N VAL A 148 -31.78 5.44 -13.81
CA VAL A 148 -31.09 6.01 -12.64
C VAL A 148 -31.37 5.12 -11.44
N PRO A 149 -30.33 4.69 -10.69
CA PRO A 149 -30.55 3.92 -9.46
C PRO A 149 -31.44 4.68 -8.49
N GLU A 150 -32.42 4.01 -7.90
CA GLU A 150 -33.26 4.61 -6.90
C GLU A 150 -32.49 4.83 -5.60
N PRO A 151 -32.55 6.03 -4.98
CA PRO A 151 -32.00 6.26 -3.65
C PRO A 151 -32.87 5.60 -2.58
N LEU A 152 -32.42 5.65 -1.31
CA LEU A 152 -33.23 5.22 -0.18
C LEU A 152 -34.54 6.02 -0.12
N THR A 153 -35.62 5.39 0.34
CA THR A 153 -36.95 6.02 0.47
C THR A 153 -36.86 7.33 1.25
N GLY A 154 -37.44 8.39 0.69
CA GLY A 154 -37.41 9.73 1.28
C GLY A 154 -36.18 10.56 0.94
N HIS A 155 -35.24 10.02 0.19
CA HIS A 155 -34.01 10.68 -0.23
C HIS A 155 -33.97 10.93 -1.75
N LYS A 156 -33.08 11.81 -2.19
CA LYS A 156 -32.79 12.08 -3.61
C LYS A 156 -31.29 12.26 -3.84
N TRP A 157 -30.83 11.90 -5.04
CA TRP A 157 -29.44 12.14 -5.39
C TRP A 157 -29.13 13.64 -5.46
N LYS A 158 -27.91 14.02 -5.07
CA LYS A 158 -27.44 15.39 -5.24
C LYS A 158 -27.52 15.86 -6.68
N ASN A 159 -27.06 15.01 -7.60
CA ASN A 159 -27.12 15.25 -9.03
C ASN A 159 -26.97 13.93 -9.80
N VAL A 160 -27.45 13.91 -11.03
CA VAL A 160 -27.23 12.81 -11.99
C VAL A 160 -26.60 13.43 -13.23
N ILE A 161 -25.45 12.90 -13.63
CA ILE A 161 -24.69 13.36 -14.80
C ILE A 161 -24.47 12.23 -15.80
N HIS A 162 -24.05 12.58 -17.01
CA HIS A 162 -23.87 11.66 -18.13
C HIS A 162 -22.49 11.86 -18.78
N ASP A 163 -21.43 11.83 -17.97
CA ASP A 163 -20.06 12.04 -18.44
C ASP A 163 -19.43 10.69 -18.82
N ARG A 164 -19.25 10.46 -20.12
CA ARG A 164 -18.60 9.25 -20.67
C ARG A 164 -17.08 9.37 -20.79
N THR A 165 -16.50 10.47 -20.38
CA THR A 165 -15.02 10.67 -20.42
C THR A 165 -14.32 10.17 -19.15
N VAL A 166 -15.09 9.73 -18.16
CA VAL A 166 -14.60 9.28 -16.86
C VAL A 166 -15.03 7.84 -16.57
N GLU A 167 -14.31 7.15 -15.68
CA GLU A 167 -14.58 5.74 -15.32
C GLU A 167 -15.42 5.59 -14.04
N TRP A 168 -15.66 6.64 -13.27
CA TRP A 168 -16.38 6.53 -12.01
C TRP A 168 -17.90 6.52 -12.22
N LEU A 169 -18.59 5.79 -11.34
CA LEU A 169 -20.05 5.58 -11.37
C LEU A 169 -20.77 6.49 -10.39
N ALA A 170 -20.14 6.86 -9.29
CA ALA A 170 -20.67 7.81 -8.30
C ALA A 170 -19.51 8.56 -7.64
N SER A 171 -19.80 9.76 -7.14
CA SER A 171 -18.82 10.57 -6.42
C SER A 171 -19.44 11.39 -5.30
N TRP A 172 -18.66 11.68 -4.27
CA TRP A 172 -19.02 12.62 -3.19
C TRP A 172 -17.78 13.32 -2.65
N LYS A 173 -17.97 14.44 -2.01
CA LYS A 173 -16.89 15.18 -1.35
C LYS A 173 -16.75 14.72 0.09
N ASP A 174 -15.55 14.31 0.47
CA ASP A 174 -15.21 13.98 1.85
C ASP A 174 -15.08 15.26 2.70
N ASP A 175 -15.77 15.33 3.82
CA ASP A 175 -15.83 16.55 4.63
C ASP A 175 -14.54 16.84 5.39
N ILE A 176 -13.75 15.82 5.71
CA ILE A 176 -12.50 15.97 6.46
C ILE A 176 -11.37 16.35 5.52
N THR A 177 -11.14 15.54 4.48
CA THR A 177 -10.02 15.74 3.57
C THR A 177 -10.32 16.69 2.43
N LYS A 178 -11.59 17.12 2.27
CA LYS A 178 -12.11 17.94 1.15
C LYS A 178 -11.91 17.33 -0.23
N LYS A 179 -11.40 16.09 -0.30
CA LYS A 179 -11.16 15.36 -1.55
C LYS A 179 -12.42 14.69 -2.06
N ILE A 180 -12.52 14.57 -3.37
CA ILE A 180 -13.63 13.83 -4.00
C ILE A 180 -13.32 12.34 -3.88
N LYS A 181 -14.28 11.59 -3.39
CA LYS A 181 -14.29 10.13 -3.33
C LYS A 181 -15.17 9.58 -4.44
N TYR A 182 -14.86 8.38 -4.90
CA TYR A 182 -15.52 7.80 -6.06
C TYR A 182 -15.87 6.33 -5.85
N VAL A 183 -16.94 5.90 -6.49
CA VAL A 183 -17.23 4.49 -6.79
C VAL A 183 -16.66 4.18 -8.17
N TRP A 184 -15.76 3.19 -8.22
CA TRP A 184 -15.06 2.79 -9.43
C TRP A 184 -15.49 1.40 -9.90
N LEU A 185 -15.26 1.09 -11.17
CA LEU A 185 -15.28 -0.28 -11.65
C LEU A 185 -14.22 -1.13 -10.90
N GLY A 186 -14.50 -2.40 -10.75
CA GLY A 186 -13.64 -3.35 -10.05
C GLY A 186 -12.28 -3.52 -10.72
N ALA A 187 -11.29 -3.94 -9.93
CA ALA A 187 -9.92 -4.11 -10.39
C ALA A 187 -9.75 -5.18 -11.50
N HIS A 188 -10.76 -6.03 -11.67
CA HIS A 188 -10.84 -7.08 -12.69
C HIS A 188 -11.84 -6.76 -13.81
N SER A 189 -12.35 -5.53 -13.88
CA SER A 189 -13.13 -5.07 -15.05
C SER A 189 -12.25 -4.92 -16.29
N ASP A 190 -12.86 -5.02 -17.47
CA ASP A 190 -12.15 -4.94 -18.75
C ASP A 190 -11.37 -3.61 -18.90
N LEU A 191 -11.95 -2.49 -18.45
CA LEU A 191 -11.31 -1.17 -18.48
C LEU A 191 -10.07 -1.13 -17.58
N LYS A 192 -10.17 -1.69 -16.35
CA LYS A 192 -9.03 -1.73 -15.42
C LYS A 192 -7.95 -2.71 -15.88
N ALA A 193 -8.33 -3.85 -16.45
CA ALA A 193 -7.42 -4.81 -17.06
C ALA A 193 -6.62 -4.17 -18.22
N SER A 194 -7.30 -3.47 -19.13
CA SER A 194 -6.67 -2.74 -20.23
C SER A 194 -5.74 -1.63 -19.72
N SER A 195 -6.15 -0.88 -18.70
CA SER A 195 -5.34 0.15 -18.08
C SER A 195 -4.08 -0.43 -17.42
N ASP A 196 -4.19 -1.55 -16.70
CA ASP A 196 -3.04 -2.24 -16.09
C ASP A 196 -2.09 -2.80 -17.17
N MET A 197 -2.60 -3.41 -18.21
CA MET A 197 -1.80 -3.89 -19.34
C MET A 197 -1.02 -2.73 -19.98
N ASN A 198 -1.69 -1.62 -20.31
CA ASN A 198 -1.05 -0.44 -20.89
C ASN A 198 0.05 0.15 -20.00
N LYS A 199 -0.13 0.14 -18.68
CA LYS A 199 0.88 0.58 -17.71
C LYS A 199 2.18 -0.23 -17.83
N PHE A 200 2.08 -1.55 -17.90
CA PHE A 200 3.24 -2.42 -18.02
C PHE A 200 3.85 -2.39 -19.42
N ASP A 201 3.04 -2.26 -20.47
CA ASP A 201 3.54 -2.09 -21.83
C ASP A 201 4.30 -0.77 -21.99
N LEU A 202 3.86 0.29 -21.33
CA LEU A 202 4.58 1.57 -21.30
C LEU A 202 5.95 1.40 -20.62
N ALA A 203 6.04 0.62 -19.54
CA ALA A 203 7.31 0.32 -18.87
C ALA A 203 8.24 -0.54 -19.75
N ARG A 204 7.70 -1.49 -20.55
CA ARG A 204 8.47 -2.24 -21.55
C ARG A 204 8.97 -1.33 -22.69
N LYS A 205 8.16 -0.38 -23.14
CA LYS A 205 8.60 0.64 -24.11
C LYS A 205 9.73 1.50 -23.53
N LEU A 206 9.64 1.90 -22.25
CA LEU A 206 10.71 2.61 -21.58
C LEU A 206 12.02 1.81 -21.58
N LYS A 207 11.98 0.49 -21.37
CA LYS A 207 13.18 -0.36 -21.42
C LYS A 207 13.97 -0.20 -22.73
N ARG A 208 13.28 -0.02 -23.86
CA ARG A 208 13.93 0.19 -25.17
C ARG A 208 14.58 1.58 -25.30
N LYS A 209 14.06 2.57 -24.58
CA LYS A 209 14.51 3.97 -24.64
C LYS A 209 15.40 4.38 -23.47
N ILE A 210 15.53 3.53 -22.44
CA ILE A 210 16.20 3.92 -21.18
C ILE A 210 17.65 4.35 -21.36
N LYS A 211 18.39 3.70 -22.27
CA LYS A 211 19.78 4.10 -22.55
C LYS A 211 19.85 5.52 -23.11
N THR A 212 19.04 5.81 -24.11
CA THR A 212 18.95 7.17 -24.72
C THR A 212 18.60 8.23 -23.68
N ILE A 213 17.60 7.93 -22.81
CA ILE A 213 17.19 8.85 -21.75
C ILE A 213 18.33 9.08 -20.74
N ARG A 214 19.06 8.03 -20.35
CA ARG A 214 20.17 8.13 -19.40
C ARG A 214 21.33 8.94 -19.98
N THR A 215 21.71 8.69 -21.23
CA THR A 215 22.77 9.49 -21.90
C THR A 215 22.37 10.96 -21.97
N ALA A 216 21.16 11.28 -22.41
CA ALA A 216 20.68 12.66 -22.44
C ALA A 216 20.62 13.29 -21.02
N ASN A 217 20.29 12.49 -19.99
CA ASN A 217 20.29 12.96 -18.62
C ASN A 217 21.70 13.23 -18.07
N GLU A 218 22.70 12.43 -18.44
CA GLU A 218 24.12 12.63 -18.10
C GLU A 218 24.66 13.95 -18.69
N GLU A 219 24.24 14.28 -19.91
CA GLU A 219 24.54 15.58 -20.54
C GLU A 219 23.80 16.73 -19.81
N ALA A 220 22.52 16.56 -19.52
CA ALA A 220 21.70 17.54 -18.83
C ALA A 220 22.17 17.84 -17.39
N LEU A 221 22.81 16.88 -16.70
CA LEU A 221 23.44 17.09 -15.39
C LEU A 221 24.57 18.14 -15.43
N LYS A 222 25.21 18.36 -16.60
CA LYS A 222 26.31 19.29 -16.80
C LYS A 222 25.88 20.59 -17.48
N SER A 223 24.60 20.79 -17.73
CA SER A 223 24.05 21.98 -18.41
C SER A 223 24.37 23.26 -17.65
N ASP A 224 24.58 24.38 -18.36
CA ASP A 224 24.72 25.69 -17.75
C ASP A 224 23.44 26.18 -17.08
N SER A 225 22.28 25.68 -17.54
CA SER A 225 20.98 25.98 -16.94
C SER A 225 20.75 25.24 -15.62
N LYS A 226 20.63 25.99 -14.52
CA LYS A 226 20.28 25.42 -13.19
C LYS A 226 18.97 24.63 -13.21
N LEU A 227 17.95 25.13 -13.94
CA LEU A 227 16.69 24.45 -14.13
C LEU A 227 16.89 23.05 -14.76
N THR A 228 17.70 22.99 -15.83
CA THR A 228 18.00 21.71 -16.51
C THR A 228 18.76 20.76 -15.59
N ARG A 229 19.76 21.26 -14.84
CA ARG A 229 20.48 20.45 -13.86
C ARG A 229 19.58 19.94 -12.72
N GLN A 230 18.61 20.75 -12.26
CA GLN A 230 17.64 20.29 -11.25
C GLN A 230 16.73 19.20 -11.81
N ILE A 231 16.21 19.32 -13.03
CA ILE A 231 15.43 18.28 -13.71
C ILE A 231 16.25 16.98 -13.81
N ALA A 232 17.49 17.08 -14.29
CA ALA A 232 18.36 15.93 -14.49
C ALA A 232 18.75 15.25 -13.18
N THR A 233 19.05 16.00 -12.13
CA THR A 233 19.38 15.49 -10.80
C THR A 233 18.16 14.83 -10.17
N ALA A 234 16.97 15.41 -10.27
CA ALA A 234 15.74 14.80 -9.79
C ALA A 234 15.42 13.49 -10.53
N LEU A 235 15.58 13.48 -11.86
CA LEU A 235 15.38 12.26 -12.66
C LEU A 235 16.40 11.17 -12.32
N TYR A 236 17.65 11.52 -12.03
CA TYR A 236 18.66 10.56 -11.55
C TYR A 236 18.20 9.83 -10.30
N PHE A 237 17.66 10.52 -9.29
CA PHE A 237 17.12 9.89 -8.08
C PHE A 237 15.90 9.02 -8.37
N ILE A 238 15.02 9.43 -9.27
CA ILE A 238 13.83 8.68 -9.67
C ILE A 238 14.22 7.38 -10.40
N ASP A 239 15.19 7.46 -11.31
CA ASP A 239 15.65 6.29 -12.09
C ASP A 239 16.55 5.38 -11.25
N LYS A 240 17.62 5.88 -10.67
CA LYS A 240 18.66 5.07 -9.99
C LYS A 240 18.14 4.42 -8.71
N PHE A 241 17.36 5.13 -7.91
CA PHE A 241 16.91 4.69 -6.60
C PHE A 241 15.41 4.44 -6.52
N ALA A 242 14.70 4.47 -7.65
CA ALA A 242 13.25 4.27 -7.74
C ALA A 242 12.45 5.15 -6.77
N LEU A 243 12.90 6.38 -6.50
CA LEU A 243 12.19 7.32 -5.65
C LEU A 243 10.92 7.83 -6.33
N ARG A 244 9.95 8.27 -5.55
CA ARG A 244 8.74 8.93 -6.07
C ARG A 244 9.07 10.37 -6.44
N VAL A 245 8.44 10.89 -7.50
CA VAL A 245 8.68 12.28 -7.93
C VAL A 245 8.35 13.28 -6.83
N GLY A 246 7.24 13.14 -6.13
CA GLY A 246 6.75 14.10 -5.14
C GLY A 246 5.75 15.09 -5.75
N ASN A 247 4.90 15.64 -4.91
CA ASN A 247 4.02 16.77 -5.17
C ASN A 247 3.99 17.64 -3.93
N GLU A 248 3.68 18.90 -4.07
CA GLU A 248 3.40 19.78 -2.95
C GLU A 248 2.22 19.25 -2.13
N LYS A 249 2.24 19.51 -0.84
CA LYS A 249 1.22 19.09 0.12
C LYS A 249 0.45 20.30 0.61
N GLY A 250 -0.85 20.12 0.83
CA GLY A 250 -1.65 21.09 1.54
C GLY A 250 -1.41 21.02 3.06
N GLU A 251 -1.82 22.08 3.76
CA GLU A 251 -1.67 22.18 5.22
C GLU A 251 -2.40 21.07 5.97
N ASP A 252 -3.50 20.55 5.39
CA ASP A 252 -4.30 19.46 5.95
C ASP A 252 -3.75 18.05 5.65
N GLU A 253 -2.60 17.94 5.02
CA GLU A 253 -1.98 16.66 4.66
C GLU A 253 -0.78 16.34 5.54
N ALA A 254 -0.52 15.04 5.74
CA ALA A 254 0.71 14.62 6.43
C ALA A 254 1.94 15.09 5.64
N ASP A 255 2.94 15.64 6.37
CA ASP A 255 4.19 16.10 5.78
C ASP A 255 5.00 14.90 5.24
N THR A 256 4.74 14.57 3.98
CA THR A 256 5.42 13.50 3.25
C THR A 256 5.97 14.04 1.93
N VAL A 257 7.20 13.69 1.62
CA VAL A 257 7.91 14.24 0.47
C VAL A 257 8.27 13.18 -0.58
N GLY A 258 8.52 13.63 -1.79
CA GLY A 258 9.20 12.92 -2.87
C GLY A 258 10.34 13.75 -3.38
N VAL A 259 10.97 13.37 -4.48
CA VAL A 259 12.22 14.00 -4.96
C VAL A 259 12.06 15.51 -5.15
N THR A 260 11.04 15.95 -5.90
CA THR A 260 10.86 17.40 -6.21
C THR A 260 10.43 18.24 -5.01
N SER A 261 9.96 17.61 -3.94
CA SER A 261 9.58 18.30 -2.68
C SER A 261 10.54 18.02 -1.52
N LEU A 262 11.74 17.49 -1.80
CA LEU A 262 12.80 17.35 -0.80
C LEU A 262 13.26 18.73 -0.32
N ARG A 263 13.41 18.90 0.99
CA ARG A 263 13.97 20.07 1.65
C ARG A 263 15.43 19.81 2.01
N LYS A 264 16.19 20.88 2.29
CA LYS A 264 17.60 20.77 2.70
C LYS A 264 17.79 19.88 3.93
N GLU A 265 16.87 19.93 4.89
CA GLU A 265 16.91 19.09 6.13
C GLU A 265 16.88 17.59 5.84
N HIS A 266 16.34 17.16 4.71
CA HIS A 266 16.21 15.76 4.30
C HIS A 266 17.49 15.17 3.71
N ILE A 267 18.49 16.01 3.43
CA ILE A 267 19.72 15.62 2.74
C ILE A 267 20.94 16.00 3.58
N LYS A 268 21.84 15.05 3.73
CA LYS A 268 23.17 15.28 4.30
C LYS A 268 24.22 14.75 3.34
N LEU A 269 25.13 15.64 2.94
CA LEU A 269 26.28 15.28 2.12
C LEU A 269 27.33 14.61 3.01
N ALA A 270 27.93 13.55 2.50
CA ALA A 270 29.01 12.81 3.16
C ALA A 270 30.18 12.65 2.19
N GLU A 271 31.32 12.23 2.70
CA GLU A 271 32.53 12.03 1.91
C GLU A 271 32.34 11.00 0.80
N ASN A 272 33.23 11.04 -0.21
CA ASN A 272 33.27 10.08 -1.31
C ASN A 272 31.95 9.98 -2.11
N ASN A 273 31.35 11.13 -2.43
CA ASN A 273 30.09 11.22 -3.20
C ASN A 273 28.91 10.45 -2.56
N HIS A 274 28.90 10.33 -1.25
CA HIS A 274 27.77 9.75 -0.55
C HIS A 274 26.78 10.83 -0.11
N VAL A 275 25.50 10.49 -0.23
CA VAL A 275 24.37 11.34 0.16
C VAL A 275 23.46 10.56 1.06
N LYS A 276 23.28 11.04 2.29
CA LYS A 276 22.30 10.47 3.21
C LYS A 276 20.95 11.16 3.01
N LEU A 277 19.95 10.39 2.66
CA LEU A 277 18.55 10.84 2.59
C LEU A 277 17.79 10.32 3.81
N ASP A 278 17.07 11.22 4.50
CA ASP A 278 16.22 10.88 5.64
C ASP A 278 14.94 11.71 5.63
N PHE A 279 13.84 11.09 5.21
CA PHE A 279 12.55 11.77 5.07
C PHE A 279 11.36 10.80 5.20
N LEU A 280 10.17 11.34 5.43
CA LEU A 280 8.94 10.59 5.37
C LEU A 280 8.38 10.64 3.94
N GLY A 281 8.29 9.47 3.30
CA GLY A 281 7.65 9.33 1.99
C GLY A 281 6.17 9.00 2.10
N LYS A 282 5.56 8.66 0.96
CA LYS A 282 4.14 8.29 0.88
C LYS A 282 3.75 7.31 1.99
N ASP A 283 2.58 7.53 2.58
CA ASP A 283 2.03 6.74 3.69
C ASP A 283 2.83 6.89 5.00
N SER A 284 3.61 7.99 5.15
CA SER A 284 4.51 8.28 6.26
C SER A 284 5.59 7.21 6.48
N VAL A 285 5.95 6.49 5.42
CA VAL A 285 7.00 5.48 5.47
C VAL A 285 8.36 6.16 5.37
N ARG A 286 9.19 6.01 6.42
CA ARG A 286 10.52 6.62 6.46
C ARG A 286 11.44 6.03 5.41
N PHE A 287 12.12 6.91 4.66
CA PHE A 287 13.26 6.57 3.82
C PHE A 287 14.52 7.09 4.52
N ASN A 288 15.37 6.19 4.97
CA ASN A 288 16.65 6.55 5.61
C ASN A 288 17.74 5.67 5.01
N ARG A 289 18.52 6.22 4.08
CA ARG A 289 19.59 5.51 3.38
C ARG A 289 20.73 6.45 3.03
N THR A 290 21.95 5.92 3.09
CA THR A 290 23.12 6.53 2.49
C THR A 290 23.32 5.94 1.10
N LEU A 291 23.40 6.80 0.10
CA LEU A 291 23.44 6.46 -1.32
C LEU A 291 24.75 6.98 -1.91
N GLU A 292 25.44 6.17 -2.67
CA GLU A 292 26.54 6.58 -3.51
C GLU A 292 25.97 7.18 -4.80
N VAL A 293 26.37 8.42 -5.15
CA VAL A 293 25.92 9.12 -6.33
C VAL A 293 27.12 9.50 -7.23
N GLU A 294 26.84 9.80 -8.49
CA GLU A 294 27.87 10.30 -9.40
C GLU A 294 28.38 11.67 -8.97
N SER A 295 29.67 11.94 -9.24
CA SER A 295 30.33 13.19 -8.81
C SER A 295 29.59 14.43 -9.27
N GLN A 296 29.08 14.44 -10.52
CA GLN A 296 28.32 15.57 -11.04
C GLN A 296 26.99 15.79 -10.27
N VAL A 297 26.29 14.69 -9.90
CA VAL A 297 25.09 14.77 -9.07
C VAL A 297 25.41 15.34 -7.70
N TYR A 298 26.52 14.89 -7.11
CA TYR A 298 26.99 15.41 -5.81
C TYR A 298 27.28 16.93 -5.88
N MET A 299 28.03 17.38 -6.92
CA MET A 299 28.31 18.81 -7.12
C MET A 299 27.03 19.64 -7.32
N ASN A 300 26.09 19.13 -8.10
CA ASN A 300 24.80 19.80 -8.28
C ASN A 300 24.04 19.94 -6.95
N LEU A 301 24.06 18.91 -6.09
CA LEU A 301 23.43 18.97 -4.77
C LEU A 301 24.10 20.00 -3.86
N VAL A 302 25.45 20.09 -3.88
CA VAL A 302 26.19 21.13 -3.11
C VAL A 302 25.67 22.50 -3.53
N GLU A 303 25.65 22.81 -4.83
CA GLU A 303 25.15 24.08 -5.36
C GLU A 303 23.68 24.35 -4.98
N PHE A 304 22.82 23.31 -5.10
CA PHE A 304 21.40 23.49 -4.78
C PHE A 304 21.12 23.74 -3.30
N MET A 305 22.05 23.37 -2.43
CA MET A 305 21.95 23.59 -0.97
C MET A 305 22.52 24.95 -0.53
N GLU A 306 23.25 25.65 -1.39
CA GLU A 306 23.82 26.96 -1.06
C GLU A 306 22.72 27.99 -0.77
N ASN A 307 22.95 28.81 0.24
CA ASN A 307 22.07 29.89 0.68
C ASN A 307 20.61 29.45 0.99
N LYS A 308 20.39 28.16 1.31
CA LYS A 308 19.09 27.64 1.71
C LYS A 308 19.04 27.34 3.21
N SER A 309 17.90 27.64 3.83
CA SER A 309 17.55 27.18 5.16
C SER A 309 17.15 25.72 5.15
N ASN A 310 17.06 25.07 6.32
CA ASN A 310 16.67 23.68 6.44
C ASN A 310 15.27 23.39 5.87
N ALA A 311 14.34 24.35 5.97
CA ALA A 311 12.96 24.23 5.49
C ALA A 311 12.80 24.46 3.98
N ASP A 312 13.82 25.02 3.31
CA ASP A 312 13.72 25.36 1.89
C ASP A 312 13.78 24.12 1.01
N GLN A 313 13.01 24.15 -0.06
CA GLN A 313 13.03 23.09 -1.08
C GLN A 313 14.38 23.05 -1.80
N LEU A 314 14.90 21.83 -1.96
CA LEU A 314 16.15 21.62 -2.68
C LEU A 314 15.99 21.89 -4.17
N PHE A 315 14.90 21.41 -4.75
CA PHE A 315 14.51 21.56 -6.17
C PHE A 315 13.50 22.71 -6.31
N ASP A 316 13.94 23.93 -6.07
CA ASP A 316 13.10 25.14 -6.00
C ASP A 316 12.55 25.61 -7.38
N LEU A 317 13.15 25.13 -8.48
CA LEU A 317 12.74 25.50 -9.84
C LEU A 317 11.90 24.41 -10.52
N VAL A 318 11.72 23.22 -9.89
CA VAL A 318 11.22 22.03 -10.57
C VAL A 318 10.12 21.35 -9.77
N GLY A 319 8.95 21.19 -10.38
CA GLY A 319 7.86 20.37 -9.90
C GLY A 319 7.72 19.03 -10.65
N SER A 320 6.74 18.25 -10.25
CA SER A 320 6.43 16.97 -10.92
C SER A 320 6.00 17.12 -12.38
N ALA A 321 5.39 18.27 -12.74
CA ALA A 321 4.97 18.58 -14.09
C ALA A 321 6.16 18.76 -15.03
N ASP A 322 7.22 19.43 -14.56
CA ASP A 322 8.42 19.70 -15.36
C ASP A 322 9.18 18.42 -15.67
N ILE A 323 9.32 17.53 -14.67
CA ILE A 323 9.89 16.19 -14.88
C ILE A 323 9.08 15.41 -15.92
N ASN A 324 7.76 15.41 -15.82
CA ASN A 324 6.91 14.70 -16.76
C ASN A 324 6.98 15.30 -18.17
N LYS A 325 7.03 16.63 -18.30
CA LYS A 325 7.20 17.33 -19.57
C LYS A 325 8.54 16.95 -20.23
N TYR A 326 9.63 16.96 -19.46
CA TYR A 326 10.94 16.54 -19.95
C TYR A 326 10.91 15.07 -20.42
N LEU A 327 10.31 14.16 -19.68
CA LEU A 327 10.20 12.76 -20.06
C LEU A 327 9.34 12.54 -21.32
N GLN A 328 8.30 13.34 -21.52
CA GLN A 328 7.42 13.24 -22.67
C GLN A 328 8.11 13.67 -23.98
N SER A 329 9.22 14.42 -23.93
CA SER A 329 10.04 14.71 -25.11
C SER A 329 10.69 13.45 -25.69
N PHE A 330 10.98 12.43 -24.87
CA PHE A 330 11.54 11.15 -25.30
C PHE A 330 10.48 10.13 -25.71
N MET A 331 9.35 10.13 -25.02
CA MET A 331 8.28 9.16 -25.26
C MET A 331 6.92 9.70 -24.80
N LYS A 332 5.97 9.78 -25.74
CA LYS A 332 4.58 10.19 -25.46
C LYS A 332 4.00 9.39 -24.30
N LYS A 333 3.30 10.05 -23.38
CA LYS A 333 2.70 9.48 -22.16
C LYS A 333 3.70 8.97 -21.10
N LEU A 334 5.02 9.15 -21.28
CA LEU A 334 5.98 8.79 -20.24
C LEU A 334 5.86 9.75 -19.06
N THR A 335 5.86 9.19 -17.85
CA THR A 335 5.86 9.94 -16.59
C THR A 335 6.83 9.31 -15.60
N ALA A 336 7.25 10.07 -14.61
CA ALA A 336 8.17 9.63 -13.56
C ALA A 336 7.77 8.32 -12.89
N LYS A 337 6.46 8.09 -12.67
CA LYS A 337 5.97 6.85 -12.05
C LYS A 337 6.28 5.58 -12.85
N VAL A 338 6.45 5.70 -14.17
CA VAL A 338 6.74 4.55 -15.05
C VAL A 338 8.11 3.96 -14.75
N PHE A 339 9.07 4.80 -14.31
CA PHE A 339 10.41 4.34 -13.91
C PHE A 339 10.36 3.34 -12.76
N ARG A 340 9.46 3.52 -11.79
CA ARG A 340 9.31 2.54 -10.70
C ARG A 340 8.79 1.20 -11.21
N THR A 341 7.84 1.20 -12.14
CA THR A 341 7.32 -0.03 -12.77
C THR A 341 8.42 -0.71 -13.60
N TYR A 342 9.18 0.07 -14.37
CA TYR A 342 10.31 -0.43 -15.14
C TYR A 342 11.40 -1.02 -14.24
N ASN A 343 11.87 -0.25 -13.25
CA ASN A 343 12.94 -0.70 -12.37
C ASN A 343 12.54 -1.94 -11.56
N ALA A 344 11.29 -1.98 -11.06
CA ALA A 344 10.76 -3.12 -10.34
C ALA A 344 10.70 -4.38 -11.22
N SER A 345 10.09 -4.29 -12.40
CA SER A 345 9.93 -5.42 -13.31
C SER A 345 11.27 -5.90 -13.86
N ASN A 346 12.16 -4.96 -14.24
CA ASN A 346 13.49 -5.29 -14.76
C ASN A 346 14.39 -5.95 -13.70
N LEU A 347 14.39 -5.44 -12.46
CA LEU A 347 15.11 -6.06 -11.35
C LEU A 347 14.57 -7.47 -11.07
N PHE A 348 13.25 -7.59 -10.98
CA PHE A 348 12.59 -8.86 -10.71
C PHE A 348 12.93 -9.91 -11.77
N GLN A 349 12.82 -9.56 -13.06
CA GLN A 349 13.21 -10.43 -14.18
C GLN A 349 14.69 -10.86 -14.09
N LYS A 350 15.58 -9.93 -13.75
CA LYS A 350 17.03 -10.23 -13.58
C LYS A 350 17.27 -11.21 -12.43
N GLU A 351 16.59 -11.04 -11.31
CA GLU A 351 16.74 -11.93 -10.16
C GLU A 351 16.15 -13.32 -10.44
N LEU A 352 15.00 -13.42 -11.10
CA LEU A 352 14.43 -14.72 -11.47
C LEU A 352 15.30 -15.48 -12.46
N ARG A 353 15.99 -14.79 -13.40
CA ARG A 353 16.94 -15.46 -14.32
C ARG A 353 18.09 -16.14 -13.60
N LYS A 354 18.55 -15.62 -12.46
CA LYS A 354 19.62 -16.24 -11.65
C LYS A 354 19.17 -17.54 -11.01
N ILE A 355 17.87 -17.74 -10.85
CA ILE A 355 17.29 -18.92 -10.18
C ILE A 355 17.33 -20.15 -11.09
N THR A 356 17.19 -19.99 -12.40
CA THR A 356 16.95 -21.07 -13.36
C THR A 356 18.07 -22.13 -13.52
N ASN A 357 19.29 -21.86 -13.04
CA ASN A 357 20.44 -22.75 -13.27
C ASN A 357 20.84 -23.59 -12.05
N LYS A 358 20.09 -23.58 -10.96
CA LYS A 358 20.51 -24.21 -9.69
C LYS A 358 19.69 -25.43 -9.26
N PHE A 359 18.59 -25.77 -9.96
CA PHE A 359 17.52 -26.61 -9.38
C PHE A 359 17.35 -28.03 -9.93
N ASP A 360 18.13 -28.45 -10.92
CA ASP A 360 17.99 -29.80 -11.49
C ASP A 360 18.42 -30.93 -10.52
N LYS A 361 18.89 -30.57 -9.32
CA LYS A 361 19.42 -31.50 -8.30
C LYS A 361 18.49 -31.83 -7.15
N TYR A 362 17.24 -31.30 -7.14
CA TYR A 362 16.32 -31.45 -6.01
C TYR A 362 15.12 -32.35 -6.34
N GLU A 363 14.62 -33.08 -5.33
CA GLU A 363 13.36 -33.83 -5.43
C GLU A 363 12.18 -32.86 -5.69
N GLU A 364 11.17 -33.31 -6.43
CA GLU A 364 10.11 -32.48 -6.99
C GLU A 364 9.31 -31.68 -5.93
N SER A 365 8.99 -32.31 -4.78
CA SER A 365 8.26 -31.64 -3.68
C SER A 365 9.06 -30.53 -2.98
N ASP A 366 10.38 -30.69 -2.90
CA ASP A 366 11.28 -29.69 -2.32
C ASP A 366 11.60 -28.60 -3.31
N LYS A 367 11.65 -28.90 -4.61
CA LYS A 367 11.90 -27.98 -5.71
C LYS A 367 10.89 -26.82 -5.71
N ILE A 368 9.59 -27.11 -5.61
CA ILE A 368 8.55 -26.07 -5.58
C ILE A 368 8.73 -25.12 -4.39
N ASN A 369 8.96 -25.65 -3.19
CA ASN A 369 9.12 -24.81 -1.99
C ASN A 369 10.37 -23.93 -2.09
N ILE A 370 11.48 -24.46 -2.60
CA ILE A 370 12.73 -23.72 -2.80
C ILE A 370 12.54 -22.62 -3.86
N LEU A 371 11.84 -22.92 -4.96
CA LEU A 371 11.55 -21.96 -6.02
C LEU A 371 10.65 -20.82 -5.51
N LEU A 372 9.67 -21.12 -4.65
CA LEU A 372 8.82 -20.11 -4.01
C LEU A 372 9.62 -19.23 -3.04
N ASP A 373 10.55 -19.80 -2.28
CA ASP A 373 11.43 -19.03 -1.39
C ASP A 373 12.34 -18.09 -2.19
N GLU A 374 12.94 -18.55 -3.27
CA GLU A 374 13.78 -17.74 -4.16
C GLU A 374 12.95 -16.66 -4.88
N PHE A 375 11.72 -16.97 -5.33
CA PHE A 375 10.78 -16.00 -5.84
C PHE A 375 10.48 -14.89 -4.83
N ASN A 376 10.24 -15.25 -3.57
CA ASN A 376 10.00 -14.30 -2.49
C ASN A 376 11.23 -13.44 -2.18
N LYS A 377 12.44 -14.00 -2.25
CA LYS A 377 13.71 -13.24 -2.13
C LYS A 377 13.87 -12.24 -3.28
N ALA A 378 13.58 -12.65 -4.52
CA ALA A 378 13.61 -11.76 -5.68
C ALA A 378 12.61 -10.61 -5.51
N ASN A 379 11.36 -10.90 -5.08
CA ASN A 379 10.35 -9.89 -4.80
C ASN A 379 10.76 -8.97 -3.63
N ALA A 380 11.44 -9.49 -2.61
CA ALA A 380 11.95 -8.68 -1.50
C ALA A 380 12.98 -7.64 -1.96
N LYS A 381 13.87 -7.99 -2.89
CA LYS A 381 14.82 -7.02 -3.46
C LYS A 381 14.09 -5.86 -4.16
N VAL A 382 13.01 -6.16 -4.89
CA VAL A 382 12.16 -5.14 -5.51
C VAL A 382 11.46 -4.29 -4.46
N ALA A 383 10.93 -4.90 -3.41
CA ALA A 383 10.26 -4.18 -2.34
C ALA A 383 11.23 -3.27 -1.57
N LEU A 384 12.46 -3.70 -1.36
CA LEU A 384 13.53 -2.88 -0.78
C LEU A 384 13.89 -1.70 -1.71
N LEU A 385 14.07 -1.93 -3.00
CA LEU A 385 14.31 -0.86 -3.98
C LEU A 385 13.20 0.20 -3.93
N CYS A 386 11.96 -0.24 -3.89
CA CYS A 386 10.78 0.64 -3.86
C CYS A 386 10.43 1.17 -2.47
N ASN A 387 11.20 0.85 -1.44
CA ASN A 387 10.93 1.21 -0.03
C ASN A 387 9.53 0.77 0.46
N HIS A 388 9.09 -0.43 0.03
CA HIS A 388 7.84 -1.03 0.49
C HIS A 388 8.05 -1.68 1.85
N GLN A 389 7.93 -0.91 2.90
CA GLN A 389 8.06 -1.37 4.28
C GLN A 389 6.69 -1.64 4.91
N LYS A 390 6.69 -2.44 5.95
CA LYS A 390 5.56 -2.68 6.84
C LYS A 390 6.04 -2.67 8.28
N ASN A 391 5.18 -2.27 9.19
CA ASN A 391 5.43 -2.42 10.61
C ASN A 391 5.46 -3.91 10.98
N ILE A 392 6.37 -4.27 11.89
CA ILE A 392 6.43 -5.62 12.44
C ILE A 392 5.20 -5.80 13.31
N ASN A 393 4.29 -6.67 12.90
CA ASN A 393 3.14 -6.99 13.72
C ASN A 393 3.49 -8.09 14.76
N LYS A 394 2.75 -8.11 15.87
CA LYS A 394 2.89 -9.12 16.93
C LYS A 394 2.77 -10.56 16.39
N SER A 395 2.00 -10.76 15.33
CA SER A 395 1.85 -12.05 14.66
C SER A 395 3.14 -12.55 14.01
N THR A 396 3.92 -11.66 13.39
CA THR A 396 5.21 -12.05 12.76
C THR A 396 6.23 -12.47 13.81
N SER A 397 6.31 -11.73 14.93
CA SER A 397 7.19 -12.10 16.04
C SER A 397 6.82 -13.47 16.62
N LYS A 398 5.53 -13.71 16.92
CA LYS A 398 5.04 -15.02 17.38
C LYS A 398 5.35 -16.17 16.39
N GLN A 399 5.30 -15.91 15.10
CA GLN A 399 5.64 -16.93 14.08
C GLN A 399 7.14 -17.24 14.04
N ILE A 400 8.01 -16.25 14.29
CA ILE A 400 9.46 -16.47 14.42
C ILE A 400 9.76 -17.28 15.69
N GLU A 401 9.15 -16.93 16.82
CA GLU A 401 9.25 -17.69 18.09
C GLU A 401 8.81 -19.13 17.92
N LYS A 402 7.67 -19.37 17.25
CA LYS A 402 7.18 -20.73 16.96
C LYS A 402 8.17 -21.54 16.12
N LEU A 403 8.83 -20.91 15.15
CA LEU A 403 9.88 -21.58 14.37
C LEU A 403 11.11 -21.91 15.25
N ASP A 404 11.46 -21.06 16.20
CA ASP A 404 12.53 -21.35 17.17
C ASP A 404 12.21 -22.55 18.04
N GLU A 405 10.99 -22.65 18.54
CA GLU A 405 10.53 -23.80 19.29
C GLU A 405 10.56 -25.10 18.46
N MET A 406 10.12 -25.02 17.20
CA MET A 406 10.18 -26.16 16.28
C MET A 406 11.63 -26.60 16.03
N ILE A 407 12.56 -25.68 15.84
CA ILE A 407 13.99 -25.95 15.67
C ILE A 407 14.55 -26.60 16.95
N LYS A 408 14.20 -26.09 18.13
CA LYS A 408 14.62 -26.63 19.43
C LYS A 408 14.11 -28.06 19.61
N LYS A 409 12.82 -28.33 19.34
CA LYS A 409 12.21 -29.67 19.39
C LYS A 409 12.89 -30.66 18.42
N ALA A 410 13.17 -30.20 17.18
CA ALA A 410 13.83 -31.03 16.18
C ALA A 410 15.30 -31.38 16.57
N LYS A 411 16.04 -30.43 17.15
CA LYS A 411 17.38 -30.66 17.69
C LYS A 411 17.38 -31.68 18.83
N THR A 412 16.42 -31.57 19.76
CA THR A 412 16.27 -32.51 20.87
C THR A 412 15.96 -33.93 20.36
N LYS A 413 15.04 -34.04 19.35
CA LYS A 413 14.75 -35.34 18.70
C LYS A 413 16.00 -35.93 18.04
N LEU A 414 16.81 -35.12 17.35
CA LEU A 414 18.06 -35.57 16.72
C LEU A 414 19.06 -36.03 17.78
N SER A 415 19.21 -35.31 18.89
CA SER A 415 20.12 -35.71 20.00
C SER A 415 19.69 -37.06 20.61
N LYS A 416 18.38 -37.24 20.87
CA LYS A 416 17.84 -38.52 21.36
C LYS A 416 18.07 -39.68 20.35
N ALA A 417 17.84 -39.41 19.05
CA ALA A 417 18.06 -40.39 17.98
C ALA A 417 19.52 -40.81 17.82
N LYS A 418 20.48 -39.91 18.04
CA LYS A 418 21.92 -40.18 18.08
C LYS A 418 22.29 -41.11 19.26
N LYS A 419 21.72 -40.85 20.45
CA LYS A 419 21.94 -41.70 21.65
C LYS A 419 21.37 -43.11 21.47
N SER A 420 20.25 -43.24 20.75
CA SER A 420 19.60 -44.53 20.46
C SER A 420 20.19 -45.27 19.24
N LYS A 421 21.37 -44.85 18.71
CA LYS A 421 22.11 -45.47 17.58
C LYS A 421 21.21 -45.74 16.34
N ARG A 422 20.31 -44.83 15.98
CA ARG A 422 19.48 -44.94 14.78
C ARG A 422 20.34 -44.89 13.51
N SER A 423 19.80 -45.43 12.39
CA SER A 423 20.50 -45.48 11.11
C SER A 423 20.96 -44.09 10.63
N THR A 424 22.08 -44.04 9.95
CA THR A 424 22.70 -42.82 9.39
C THR A 424 21.72 -42.08 8.48
N GLU A 425 20.91 -42.82 7.73
CA GLU A 425 19.88 -42.25 6.85
C GLU A 425 18.79 -41.47 7.62
N LYS A 426 18.24 -42.04 8.71
CA LYS A 426 17.29 -41.34 9.59
C LYS A 426 17.89 -40.11 10.26
N LEU A 427 19.16 -40.16 10.65
CA LEU A 427 19.84 -39.00 11.23
C LEU A 427 20.05 -37.88 10.19
N ASN A 428 20.33 -38.22 8.94
CA ASN A 428 20.47 -37.26 7.84
C ASN A 428 19.10 -36.60 7.53
N GLN A 429 18.01 -37.35 7.44
CA GLN A 429 16.67 -36.81 7.29
C GLN A 429 16.33 -35.79 8.40
N MET A 430 16.65 -36.10 9.67
CA MET A 430 16.44 -35.18 10.79
C MET A 430 17.32 -33.91 10.69
N ARG A 431 18.56 -34.02 10.20
CA ARG A 431 19.43 -32.87 9.95
C ARG A 431 18.85 -31.97 8.85
N ASP A 432 18.29 -32.55 7.79
CA ASP A 432 17.66 -31.82 6.69
C ASP A 432 16.41 -31.08 7.14
N VAL A 433 15.58 -31.67 7.99
CA VAL A 433 14.44 -30.99 8.63
C VAL A 433 14.90 -29.75 9.41
N ILE A 434 15.98 -29.88 10.21
CA ILE A 434 16.54 -28.73 10.95
C ILE A 434 17.06 -27.67 10.01
N LYS A 435 17.75 -28.05 8.95
CA LYS A 435 18.27 -27.14 7.91
C LYS A 435 17.14 -26.37 7.23
N LYS A 436 16.06 -27.06 6.83
CA LYS A 436 14.84 -26.45 6.25
C LYS A 436 14.17 -25.46 7.20
N LEU A 437 13.99 -25.82 8.49
CA LEU A 437 13.41 -24.93 9.49
C LEU A 437 14.25 -23.67 9.74
N ARG A 438 15.58 -23.80 9.78
CA ARG A 438 16.50 -22.67 9.92
C ARG A 438 16.43 -21.73 8.69
N ALA A 439 16.43 -22.28 7.49
CA ALA A 439 16.28 -21.49 6.26
C ALA A 439 14.95 -20.72 6.24
N LYS A 440 13.84 -21.37 6.62
CA LYS A 440 12.51 -20.75 6.74
C LYS A 440 12.49 -19.63 7.78
N LYS A 441 13.14 -19.83 8.94
CA LYS A 441 13.26 -18.79 9.97
C LYS A 441 14.07 -17.60 9.46
N GLN A 442 15.22 -17.86 8.85
CA GLN A 442 16.10 -16.82 8.31
C GLN A 442 15.38 -15.97 7.27
N LEU A 443 14.70 -16.60 6.31
CA LEU A 443 13.90 -15.90 5.31
C LEU A 443 12.82 -15.04 5.97
N LYS A 444 12.16 -15.54 7.02
CA LYS A 444 11.13 -14.79 7.73
C LYS A 444 11.69 -13.57 8.47
N ILE A 445 12.89 -13.66 9.02
CA ILE A 445 13.60 -12.54 9.64
C ILE A 445 13.97 -11.50 8.58
N GLU A 446 14.49 -11.90 7.44
CA GLU A 446 14.85 -11.02 6.32
C GLU A 446 13.64 -10.28 5.75
N LEU A 447 12.49 -10.93 5.71
CA LEU A 447 11.25 -10.38 5.15
C LEU A 447 10.33 -9.69 6.18
N LYS A 448 10.70 -9.65 7.46
CA LYS A 448 9.79 -9.18 8.53
C LYS A 448 9.30 -7.74 8.33
N ASN A 449 10.15 -6.87 7.78
CA ASN A 449 9.87 -5.44 7.56
C ASN A 449 9.47 -5.11 6.12
N VAL A 450 9.33 -6.10 5.23
CA VAL A 450 9.14 -5.90 3.80
C VAL A 450 7.71 -6.26 3.39
N SER A 451 7.04 -5.36 2.66
CA SER A 451 5.71 -5.60 2.09
C SER A 451 5.84 -6.17 0.67
N LEU A 452 5.85 -7.50 0.55
CA LEU A 452 5.94 -8.19 -0.74
C LEU A 452 4.69 -7.98 -1.62
N GLY A 453 3.52 -7.83 -1.01
CA GLY A 453 2.25 -7.67 -1.73
C GLY A 453 2.23 -6.40 -2.60
N THR A 454 2.69 -5.28 -2.07
CA THR A 454 2.68 -3.99 -2.77
C THR A 454 3.47 -4.03 -4.09
N SER A 455 4.67 -4.61 -4.07
CA SER A 455 5.51 -4.75 -5.28
C SER A 455 4.84 -5.64 -6.30
N LYS A 456 4.42 -6.84 -5.88
CA LYS A 456 3.79 -7.85 -6.72
C LYS A 456 2.51 -7.36 -7.41
N ILE A 457 1.69 -6.59 -6.69
CA ILE A 457 0.39 -6.14 -7.21
C ILE A 457 0.52 -4.91 -8.12
N ASN A 458 1.44 -3.99 -7.81
CA ASN A 458 1.40 -2.65 -8.42
C ASN A 458 2.58 -2.33 -9.33
N TYR A 459 3.75 -2.98 -9.16
CA TYR A 459 4.98 -2.56 -9.83
C TYR A 459 5.64 -3.65 -10.66
N ILE A 460 5.50 -4.93 -10.29
CA ILE A 460 6.03 -6.05 -11.06
C ILE A 460 5.02 -6.43 -12.14
N ASP A 461 5.45 -6.51 -13.39
CA ASP A 461 4.62 -7.00 -14.49
C ASP A 461 4.19 -8.45 -14.19
N PRO A 462 2.88 -8.73 -14.06
CA PRO A 462 2.40 -10.06 -13.71
C PRO A 462 2.78 -11.13 -14.75
N ARG A 463 3.03 -10.74 -16.00
CA ARG A 463 3.47 -11.66 -17.05
C ARG A 463 4.81 -12.32 -16.71
N ILE A 464 5.72 -11.60 -16.03
CA ILE A 464 7.00 -12.19 -15.56
C ILE A 464 6.72 -13.34 -14.57
N THR A 465 5.76 -13.12 -13.66
CA THR A 465 5.38 -14.13 -12.67
C THR A 465 4.72 -15.32 -13.36
N ILE A 466 3.80 -15.10 -14.27
CA ILE A 466 3.10 -16.17 -15.01
C ILE A 466 4.10 -17.00 -15.84
N ALA A 467 5.01 -16.34 -16.57
CA ALA A 467 6.06 -17.05 -17.32
C ALA A 467 6.94 -17.92 -16.40
N PHE A 468 7.34 -17.40 -15.24
CA PHE A 468 8.10 -18.16 -14.25
C PHE A 468 7.32 -19.38 -13.73
N LEU A 469 6.02 -19.21 -13.42
CA LEU A 469 5.17 -20.30 -12.96
C LEU A 469 4.99 -21.38 -14.02
N LYS A 470 4.75 -21.00 -15.27
CA LYS A 470 4.63 -21.94 -16.40
C LYS A 470 5.92 -22.69 -16.66
N LYS A 471 7.06 -21.97 -16.64
CA LYS A 471 8.39 -22.58 -16.86
C LYS A 471 8.76 -23.65 -15.84
N HIS A 472 8.31 -23.48 -14.59
CA HIS A 472 8.65 -24.36 -13.48
C HIS A 472 7.47 -25.24 -13.04
N GLU A 473 6.38 -25.27 -13.81
CA GLU A 473 5.15 -26.07 -13.56
C GLU A 473 4.58 -25.84 -12.14
N ILE A 474 4.68 -24.59 -11.65
CA ILE A 474 4.16 -24.23 -10.33
C ILE A 474 2.70 -23.78 -10.45
N PRO A 475 1.77 -24.31 -9.65
CA PRO A 475 0.38 -23.87 -9.63
C PRO A 475 0.24 -22.39 -9.31
N ILE A 476 -0.63 -21.67 -10.04
CA ILE A 476 -0.81 -20.21 -9.94
C ILE A 476 -1.29 -19.77 -8.54
N ASP A 477 -2.07 -20.59 -7.86
CA ASP A 477 -2.60 -20.33 -6.52
C ASP A 477 -1.51 -20.23 -5.44
N LYS A 478 -0.31 -20.77 -5.68
CA LYS A 478 0.84 -20.64 -4.78
C LYS A 478 1.35 -19.19 -4.69
N ILE A 479 1.13 -18.37 -5.71
CA ILE A 479 1.60 -16.98 -5.75
C ILE A 479 0.45 -15.99 -5.84
N PHE A 480 -0.59 -16.27 -6.61
CA PHE A 480 -1.75 -15.39 -6.78
C PHE A 480 -2.99 -15.97 -6.11
N SER A 481 -3.55 -15.23 -5.14
CA SER A 481 -4.88 -15.51 -4.58
C SER A 481 -5.96 -15.43 -5.68
N LYS A 482 -7.13 -16.01 -5.47
CA LYS A 482 -8.27 -15.97 -6.43
C LYS A 482 -8.53 -14.54 -6.95
N THR A 483 -8.59 -13.56 -6.07
CA THR A 483 -8.78 -12.14 -6.43
C THR A 483 -7.66 -11.61 -7.35
N LEU A 484 -6.41 -12.02 -7.13
CA LEU A 484 -5.29 -11.62 -7.99
C LEU A 484 -5.27 -12.37 -9.31
N GLN A 485 -5.72 -13.62 -9.34
CA GLN A 485 -5.91 -14.37 -10.59
C GLN A 485 -6.95 -13.70 -11.47
N GLU A 486 -8.08 -13.27 -10.90
CA GLU A 486 -9.10 -12.50 -11.61
C GLU A 486 -8.53 -11.16 -12.12
N LYS A 487 -7.84 -10.39 -11.26
CA LYS A 487 -7.22 -9.12 -11.63
C LYS A 487 -6.23 -9.26 -12.79
N PHE A 488 -5.42 -10.31 -12.80
CA PHE A 488 -4.36 -10.54 -13.78
C PHE A 488 -4.72 -11.58 -14.84
N LYS A 489 -6.02 -11.86 -15.03
CA LYS A 489 -6.50 -12.79 -16.05
C LYS A 489 -5.93 -12.48 -17.43
N TRP A 490 -5.81 -11.19 -17.79
CA TRP A 490 -5.20 -10.72 -19.03
C TRP A 490 -3.74 -11.14 -19.24
N ALA A 491 -3.02 -11.49 -18.16
CA ALA A 491 -1.62 -11.91 -18.22
C ALA A 491 -1.44 -13.43 -18.29
N THR A 492 -2.50 -14.22 -18.13
CA THR A 492 -2.40 -15.69 -18.01
C THR A 492 -2.11 -16.40 -19.32
N GLU A 493 -2.37 -15.78 -20.46
CA GLU A 493 -2.16 -16.35 -21.79
C GLU A 493 -0.71 -16.24 -22.29
N ILE A 494 0.16 -15.59 -21.54
CA ILE A 494 1.55 -15.39 -21.95
C ILE A 494 2.34 -16.70 -21.92
N ASP A 495 3.30 -16.87 -22.83
CA ASP A 495 4.16 -18.05 -22.91
C ASP A 495 5.23 -18.09 -21.78
N ALA A 496 5.78 -19.28 -21.53
CA ALA A 496 6.78 -19.51 -20.50
C ALA A 496 8.13 -18.80 -20.76
N ASP A 497 8.41 -18.43 -22.00
CA ASP A 497 9.60 -17.72 -22.45
C ASP A 497 9.46 -16.19 -22.45
N PHE A 498 8.31 -15.67 -22.03
CA PHE A 498 8.09 -14.22 -21.95
C PHE A 498 9.20 -13.50 -21.24
N GLN A 499 9.66 -12.40 -21.83
CA GLN A 499 10.68 -11.50 -21.32
C GLN A 499 10.11 -10.07 -21.21
N PHE A 500 10.31 -9.47 -20.04
CA PHE A 500 9.97 -8.08 -19.81
C PHE A 500 10.85 -7.12 -20.59
#